data_0e71d6ed7aa794722fca14d0da9fffbb
#
_entry.id   0e71d6ed7aa794722fca14d0da9fffbb
#
_cell.length_a   1.000
_cell.length_b   1.000
_cell.length_c   1.000
_cell.angle_alpha   90.00
_cell.angle_beta   90.00
_cell.angle_gamma   90.00
#
_symmetry.space_group_name_H-M   'P 1'
#
loop_
_entity.id
_entity.type
_entity.pdbx_description
1 polymer ?
#
loop_
_entity_poly.entity_id
_entity_poly.type
_entity_poly.pdbx_seq_one_letter_code
_entity_poly.pdbx_strand_id
1 'polypeptide(L)'
;LASWPPYKKKKMSTIKQIIDRSVTVKQALASKCILPAERAAEMIANSLANKGKLMLCGNGGSAGDSQHLAAEFVATLDHTRPRPGLPAIALTTDTSFLTAYANDFGFDGVFARQVETLGHKGDVLIAISTSGNSKNVVAAAKRASELGILVIAMTGQSGGQLAENCDLLIAVPSDITMHIQEGHIALGHAITAQVEQLLQKIDE
;
A
#
# COMPACT_ATOMS: atom_id res chain seq x y z
N LEU A 1 30.23 -9.24 -38.27
CA LEU A 1 28.88 -9.07 -37.75
C LEU A 1 28.26 -10.47 -37.60
N ALA A 2 28.21 -10.96 -36.34
CA ALA A 2 27.56 -12.24 -36.05
C ALA A 2 26.06 -12.10 -36.30
N SER A 3 25.54 -12.86 -37.27
CA SER A 3 24.11 -12.93 -37.54
C SER A 3 23.40 -13.59 -36.37
N TRP A 4 22.44 -12.88 -35.77
CA TRP A 4 21.57 -13.40 -34.72
C TRP A 4 20.80 -14.63 -35.30
N PRO A 5 20.74 -15.78 -34.59
CA PRO A 5 20.05 -16.96 -35.08
C PRO A 5 18.55 -16.67 -35.29
N PRO A 6 17.91 -17.25 -36.29
CA PRO A 6 16.51 -17.01 -36.59
C PRO A 6 15.62 -17.43 -35.42
N TYR A 7 14.70 -16.55 -35.06
CA TYR A 7 13.75 -16.71 -33.96
C TYR A 7 12.84 -17.92 -34.22
N LYS A 8 13.07 -19.01 -33.47
CA LYS A 8 12.19 -20.19 -33.55
C LYS A 8 10.88 -19.88 -32.83
N LYS A 9 9.81 -19.56 -33.56
CA LYS A 9 8.43 -19.55 -33.07
C LYS A 9 8.08 -20.95 -32.56
N LYS A 10 8.04 -21.19 -31.20
CA LYS A 10 7.20 -22.28 -30.66
C LYS A 10 7.20 -22.43 -29.11
N LYS A 11 7.64 -21.45 -28.34
CA LYS A 11 7.27 -21.42 -26.93
C LYS A 11 6.78 -20.01 -26.65
N MET A 12 5.59 -19.87 -26.04
CA MET A 12 5.11 -18.56 -25.56
C MET A 12 6.24 -17.94 -24.72
N SER A 13 6.65 -16.69 -25.01
CA SER A 13 7.78 -16.08 -24.30
C SER A 13 7.44 -15.93 -22.82
N THR A 14 8.43 -16.03 -21.93
CA THR A 14 8.28 -15.78 -20.50
C THR A 14 7.65 -14.41 -20.24
N ILE A 15 8.03 -13.39 -21.00
CA ILE A 15 7.46 -12.04 -20.90
C ILE A 15 5.95 -12.07 -21.17
N LYS A 16 5.52 -12.72 -22.27
CA LYS A 16 4.09 -12.82 -22.58
C LYS A 16 3.31 -13.54 -21.47
N GLN A 17 3.85 -14.63 -20.93
CA GLN A 17 3.22 -15.38 -19.82
C GLN A 17 3.06 -14.51 -18.56
N ILE A 18 4.07 -13.70 -18.23
CA ILE A 18 4.02 -12.78 -17.09
C ILE A 18 2.93 -11.73 -17.30
N ILE A 19 2.89 -11.11 -18.49
CA ILE A 19 1.87 -10.10 -18.81
C ILE A 19 0.46 -10.70 -18.82
N ASP A 20 0.26 -11.87 -19.41
CA ASP A 20 -1.06 -12.54 -19.43
C ASP A 20 -1.56 -12.84 -18.00
N ARG A 21 -0.65 -13.27 -17.09
CA ARG A 21 -0.99 -13.46 -15.67
C ARG A 21 -1.31 -12.15 -14.97
N SER A 22 -0.55 -11.09 -15.21
CA SER A 22 -0.83 -9.75 -14.68
C SER A 22 -2.24 -9.28 -15.07
N VAL A 23 -2.61 -9.43 -16.36
CA VAL A 23 -3.96 -9.10 -16.84
C VAL A 23 -5.02 -9.91 -16.09
N THR A 24 -4.81 -11.23 -15.92
CA THR A 24 -5.75 -12.09 -15.20
C THR A 24 -5.93 -11.63 -13.74
N VAL A 25 -4.84 -11.31 -13.04
CA VAL A 25 -4.92 -10.80 -11.67
C VAL A 25 -5.66 -9.46 -11.62
N LYS A 26 -5.36 -8.52 -12.52
CA LYS A 26 -6.06 -7.22 -12.59
C LYS A 26 -7.56 -7.37 -12.87
N GLN A 27 -7.97 -8.28 -13.74
CA GLN A 27 -9.38 -8.61 -13.95
C GLN A 27 -10.04 -9.14 -12.67
N ALA A 28 -9.34 -9.97 -11.90
CA ALA A 28 -9.83 -10.50 -10.64
C ALA A 28 -9.93 -9.42 -9.54
N LEU A 29 -9.09 -8.36 -9.57
CA LEU A 29 -9.24 -7.21 -8.66
C LEU A 29 -10.63 -6.56 -8.80
N ALA A 30 -11.11 -6.39 -10.03
CA ALA A 30 -12.42 -5.78 -10.30
C ALA A 30 -13.61 -6.55 -9.69
N SER A 31 -13.44 -7.82 -9.39
CA SER A 31 -14.50 -8.64 -8.75
C SER A 31 -14.29 -8.87 -7.26
N LYS A 32 -13.05 -8.82 -6.76
CA LYS A 32 -12.74 -9.23 -5.38
C LYS A 32 -12.30 -8.09 -4.47
N CYS A 33 -11.74 -7.01 -5.04
CA CYS A 33 -11.10 -5.96 -4.26
C CYS A 33 -11.82 -4.60 -4.32
N ILE A 34 -12.87 -4.43 -5.13
CA ILE A 34 -13.56 -3.13 -5.26
C ILE A 34 -14.19 -2.71 -3.93
N LEU A 35 -15.05 -3.54 -3.33
CA LEU A 35 -15.70 -3.18 -2.07
C LEU A 35 -14.71 -2.89 -0.93
N PRO A 36 -13.66 -3.71 -0.69
CA PRO A 36 -12.62 -3.34 0.26
C PRO A 36 -11.88 -2.05 -0.09
N ALA A 37 -11.61 -1.78 -1.37
CA ALA A 37 -10.94 -0.55 -1.79
C ALA A 37 -11.82 0.70 -1.57
N GLU A 38 -13.11 0.62 -1.89
CA GLU A 38 -14.08 1.69 -1.61
C GLU A 38 -14.17 1.97 -0.11
N ARG A 39 -14.23 0.91 0.71
CA ARG A 39 -14.22 1.05 2.17
C ARG A 39 -12.93 1.67 2.70
N ALA A 40 -11.78 1.31 2.14
CA ALA A 40 -10.50 1.94 2.47
C ALA A 40 -10.52 3.44 2.16
N ALA A 41 -11.05 3.82 1.00
CA ALA A 41 -11.18 5.23 0.61
C ALA A 41 -12.09 6.01 1.59
N GLU A 42 -13.21 5.44 2.01
CA GLU A 42 -14.08 6.05 3.04
C GLU A 42 -13.37 6.24 4.38
N MET A 43 -12.65 5.21 4.86
CA MET A 43 -11.89 5.28 6.11
C MET A 43 -10.83 6.38 6.06
N ILE A 44 -10.09 6.47 4.96
CA ILE A 44 -9.04 7.50 4.77
C ILE A 44 -9.69 8.89 4.66
N ALA A 45 -10.72 9.07 3.84
CA ALA A 45 -11.40 10.36 3.68
C ALA A 45 -11.96 10.85 5.02
N ASN A 46 -12.60 9.98 5.80
CA ASN A 46 -13.11 10.31 7.12
C ASN A 46 -12.01 10.72 8.10
N SER A 47 -10.88 10.03 8.10
CA SER A 47 -9.72 10.41 8.94
C SER A 47 -9.21 11.81 8.56
N LEU A 48 -8.96 12.04 7.28
CA LEU A 48 -8.46 13.32 6.77
C LEU A 48 -9.42 14.48 7.03
N ALA A 49 -10.72 14.30 6.84
CA ALA A 49 -11.75 15.29 7.15
C ALA A 49 -11.78 15.65 8.66
N ASN A 50 -11.40 14.71 9.52
CA ASN A 50 -11.29 14.90 10.97
C ASN A 50 -9.87 15.28 11.42
N LYS A 51 -9.05 15.84 10.53
CA LYS A 51 -7.66 16.29 10.81
C LYS A 51 -6.68 15.17 11.18
N GLY A 52 -7.01 13.94 10.87
CA GLY A 52 -6.09 12.81 10.92
C GLY A 52 -5.10 12.84 9.75
N LYS A 53 -4.21 11.87 9.73
CA LYS A 53 -3.24 11.66 8.65
C LYS A 53 -3.18 10.20 8.22
N LEU A 54 -2.63 9.98 7.04
CA LEU A 54 -2.33 8.67 6.48
C LEU A 54 -0.85 8.33 6.71
N MET A 55 -0.57 7.19 7.30
CA MET A 55 0.77 6.61 7.39
C MET A 55 0.85 5.37 6.50
N LEU A 56 1.98 5.15 5.85
CA LEU A 56 2.17 4.00 4.98
C LEU A 56 3.51 3.30 5.31
N CYS A 57 3.50 1.97 5.37
CA CYS A 57 4.71 1.19 5.57
C CYS A 57 4.72 -0.09 4.73
N GLY A 58 5.92 -0.54 4.39
CA GLY A 58 6.18 -1.76 3.64
C GLY A 58 7.67 -1.95 3.40
N ASN A 59 8.07 -3.07 2.83
CA ASN A 59 9.47 -3.40 2.55
C ASN A 59 9.70 -3.52 1.03
N GLY A 60 10.92 -3.22 0.57
CA GLY A 60 11.32 -3.39 -0.83
C GLY A 60 10.40 -2.65 -1.80
N GLY A 61 9.73 -3.36 -2.73
CA GLY A 61 8.75 -2.78 -3.65
C GLY A 61 7.58 -2.12 -2.92
N SER A 62 7.10 -2.73 -1.84
CA SER A 62 6.05 -2.16 -0.99
C SER A 62 6.50 -0.90 -0.24
N ALA A 63 7.81 -0.71 0.00
CA ALA A 63 8.33 0.56 0.49
C ALA A 63 8.25 1.63 -0.61
N GLY A 64 8.57 1.28 -1.86
CA GLY A 64 8.38 2.15 -3.01
C GLY A 64 6.92 2.56 -3.21
N ASP A 65 5.99 1.60 -3.12
CA ASP A 65 4.54 1.87 -3.18
C ASP A 65 4.11 2.82 -2.06
N SER A 66 4.60 2.63 -0.82
CA SER A 66 4.32 3.51 0.31
C SER A 66 4.75 4.96 0.05
N GLN A 67 5.94 5.15 -0.51
CA GLN A 67 6.47 6.47 -0.85
C GLN A 67 5.69 7.13 -1.98
N HIS A 68 5.41 6.36 -3.04
CA HIS A 68 4.67 6.83 -4.19
C HIS A 68 3.25 7.28 -3.79
N LEU A 69 2.52 6.44 -3.07
CA LEU A 69 1.17 6.78 -2.63
C LEU A 69 1.15 7.97 -1.65
N ALA A 70 2.10 8.05 -0.71
CA ALA A 70 2.19 9.21 0.17
C ALA A 70 2.40 10.51 -0.63
N ALA A 71 3.21 10.47 -1.69
CA ALA A 71 3.44 11.61 -2.57
C ALA A 71 2.16 12.03 -3.31
N GLU A 72 1.34 11.08 -3.78
CA GLU A 72 0.06 11.36 -4.42
C GLU A 72 -0.92 12.10 -3.49
N PHE A 73 -0.95 11.74 -2.20
CA PHE A 73 -1.77 12.44 -1.21
C PHE A 73 -1.23 13.85 -0.91
N VAL A 74 0.09 13.99 -0.70
CA VAL A 74 0.70 15.27 -0.33
C VAL A 74 0.69 16.26 -1.51
N ALA A 75 0.96 15.80 -2.73
CA ALA A 75 0.90 16.62 -3.93
C ALA A 75 -0.53 16.62 -4.51
N THR A 76 -0.79 15.76 -5.46
CA THR A 76 -2.11 15.48 -6.06
C THR A 76 -1.97 14.34 -7.06
N LEU A 77 -2.97 13.49 -7.17
CA LEU A 77 -3.02 12.46 -8.21
C LEU A 77 -3.47 13.07 -9.56
N ASP A 78 -4.48 13.93 -9.52
CA ASP A 78 -5.06 14.55 -10.73
C ASP A 78 -4.66 16.03 -10.82
N HIS A 79 -3.65 16.34 -11.65
CA HIS A 79 -3.15 17.71 -11.87
C HIS A 79 -4.21 18.65 -12.50
N THR A 80 -5.27 18.09 -13.08
CA THR A 80 -6.37 18.91 -13.66
C THR A 80 -7.35 19.42 -12.60
N ARG A 81 -7.24 18.87 -11.37
CA ARG A 81 -8.07 19.20 -10.20
C ARG A 81 -7.20 19.60 -9.02
N PRO A 82 -6.65 20.82 -9.03
CA PRO A 82 -5.80 21.28 -7.93
C PRO A 82 -6.57 21.30 -6.61
N ARG A 83 -5.93 20.80 -5.55
CA ARG A 83 -6.43 20.78 -4.19
C ARG A 83 -5.31 21.07 -3.20
N PRO A 84 -5.62 21.45 -1.95
CA PRO A 84 -4.63 21.46 -0.88
C PRO A 84 -3.98 20.09 -0.65
N GLY A 85 -2.74 20.08 -0.18
CA GLY A 85 -2.06 18.84 0.20
C GLY A 85 -2.81 18.09 1.30
N LEU A 86 -2.89 16.77 1.19
CA LEU A 86 -3.51 15.90 2.20
C LEU A 86 -2.41 15.30 3.09
N PRO A 87 -2.58 15.29 4.43
CA PRO A 87 -1.56 14.78 5.34
C PRO A 87 -1.28 13.29 5.15
N ALA A 88 -0.14 12.95 4.57
CA ALA A 88 0.31 11.58 4.40
C ALA A 88 1.82 11.46 4.57
N ILE A 89 2.30 10.34 5.12
CA ILE A 89 3.72 10.09 5.33
C ILE A 89 4.07 8.62 5.09
N ALA A 90 5.11 8.37 4.30
CA ALA A 90 5.72 7.06 4.18
C ALA A 90 6.76 6.86 5.29
N LEU A 91 6.59 5.84 6.11
CA LEU A 91 7.52 5.50 7.20
C LEU A 91 8.81 4.83 6.71
N THR A 92 9.08 4.91 5.41
CA THR A 92 10.15 4.22 4.70
C THR A 92 11.24 5.16 4.18
N THR A 93 11.21 6.44 4.54
CA THR A 93 12.05 7.48 3.90
C THR A 93 13.17 8.03 4.78
N ASP A 94 13.00 8.09 6.10
CA ASP A 94 14.03 8.59 7.01
C ASP A 94 15.13 7.55 7.19
N THR A 95 16.16 7.62 6.33
CA THR A 95 17.27 6.67 6.34
C THR A 95 18.11 6.75 7.60
N SER A 96 18.23 7.92 8.21
CA SER A 96 18.95 8.08 9.49
C SER A 96 18.25 7.33 10.60
N PHE A 97 16.93 7.50 10.73
CA PHE A 97 16.14 6.75 11.70
C PHE A 97 16.17 5.24 11.42
N LEU A 98 15.88 4.82 10.19
CA LEU A 98 15.81 3.41 9.82
C LEU A 98 17.11 2.68 10.11
N THR A 99 18.26 3.29 9.77
CA THR A 99 19.57 2.67 9.98
C THR A 99 19.98 2.67 11.45
N ALA A 100 19.80 3.76 12.17
CA ALA A 100 20.12 3.84 13.59
C ALA A 100 19.25 2.88 14.41
N TYR A 101 17.94 2.93 14.25
CA TYR A 101 17.04 2.06 14.98
C TYR A 101 17.28 0.57 14.68
N ALA A 102 17.47 0.23 13.40
CA ALA A 102 17.75 -1.16 13.02
C ALA A 102 19.08 -1.67 13.62
N ASN A 103 20.11 -0.81 13.70
CA ASN A 103 21.40 -1.14 14.31
C ASN A 103 21.28 -1.39 15.83
N ASP A 104 20.50 -0.57 16.52
CA ASP A 104 20.45 -0.58 17.98
C ASP A 104 19.39 -1.54 18.54
N PHE A 105 18.25 -1.70 17.85
CA PHE A 105 17.07 -2.41 18.34
C PHE A 105 16.55 -3.50 17.39
N GLY A 106 17.14 -3.62 16.20
CA GLY A 106 16.70 -4.55 15.16
C GLY A 106 15.64 -3.99 14.22
N PHE A 107 15.54 -4.61 13.03
CA PHE A 107 14.68 -4.14 11.95
C PHE A 107 13.18 -4.40 12.18
N ASP A 108 12.85 -5.33 13.07
CA ASP A 108 11.46 -5.72 13.32
C ASP A 108 10.61 -4.58 13.96
N GLY A 109 11.24 -3.62 14.63
CA GLY A 109 10.56 -2.50 15.29
C GLY A 109 10.52 -1.17 14.51
N VAL A 110 11.19 -1.07 13.36
CA VAL A 110 11.41 0.23 12.67
C VAL A 110 10.12 0.98 12.32
N PHE A 111 9.06 0.31 11.93
CA PHE A 111 7.79 0.96 11.61
C PHE A 111 6.93 1.17 12.86
N ALA A 112 6.91 0.21 13.78
CA ALA A 112 6.16 0.31 15.03
C ALA A 112 6.61 1.51 15.87
N ARG A 113 7.91 1.80 15.94
CA ARG A 113 8.45 2.97 16.64
C ARG A 113 7.99 4.29 16.01
N GLN A 114 7.96 4.37 14.70
CA GLN A 114 7.46 5.56 14.02
C GLN A 114 5.96 5.74 14.21
N VAL A 115 5.17 4.65 14.13
CA VAL A 115 3.73 4.67 14.44
C VAL A 115 3.50 5.17 15.87
N GLU A 116 4.26 4.66 16.84
CA GLU A 116 4.17 5.11 18.24
C GLU A 116 4.46 6.61 18.42
N THR A 117 5.44 7.11 17.68
CA THR A 117 5.93 8.49 17.84
C THR A 117 5.08 9.50 17.09
N LEU A 118 4.61 9.16 15.89
CA LEU A 118 3.97 10.07 14.95
C LEU A 118 2.45 9.89 14.90
N GLY A 119 1.96 8.72 15.30
CA GLY A 119 0.55 8.35 15.16
C GLY A 119 -0.31 8.87 16.30
N HIS A 120 -1.55 9.21 15.97
CA HIS A 120 -2.57 9.64 16.91
C HIS A 120 -3.88 8.88 16.63
N LYS A 121 -4.72 8.76 17.65
CA LYS A 121 -6.07 8.18 17.49
C LYS A 121 -6.82 8.90 16.37
N GLY A 122 -7.43 8.12 15.49
CA GLY A 122 -8.17 8.63 14.33
C GLY A 122 -7.34 8.72 13.03
N ASP A 123 -6.02 8.52 13.10
CA ASP A 123 -5.18 8.33 11.91
C ASP A 123 -5.48 7.00 11.23
N VAL A 124 -4.93 6.80 10.03
CA VAL A 124 -4.97 5.54 9.29
C VAL A 124 -3.56 5.07 8.97
N LEU A 125 -3.29 3.78 9.15
CA LEU A 125 -2.08 3.10 8.67
C LEU A 125 -2.41 2.17 7.51
N ILE A 126 -1.80 2.36 6.35
CA ILE A 126 -1.75 1.35 5.29
C ILE A 126 -0.51 0.48 5.51
N ALA A 127 -0.73 -0.78 5.85
CA ALA A 127 0.30 -1.78 6.11
C ALA A 127 0.44 -2.71 4.90
N ILE A 128 1.56 -2.58 4.13
CA ILE A 128 1.74 -3.28 2.85
C ILE A 128 2.72 -4.45 3.01
N SER A 129 2.26 -5.68 2.82
CA SER A 129 3.09 -6.88 2.83
C SER A 129 2.52 -7.95 1.90
N THR A 130 3.22 -8.30 0.82
CA THR A 130 2.75 -9.31 -0.15
C THR A 130 2.49 -10.68 0.47
N SER A 131 3.25 -11.08 1.49
CA SER A 131 3.03 -12.31 2.26
C SER A 131 2.06 -12.14 3.42
N GLY A 132 1.79 -10.90 3.86
CA GLY A 132 1.09 -10.61 5.10
C GLY A 132 1.86 -10.99 6.38
N ASN A 133 3.15 -11.36 6.27
CA ASN A 133 3.94 -11.91 7.38
C ASN A 133 5.23 -11.14 7.68
N SER A 134 5.46 -9.97 7.08
CA SER A 134 6.61 -9.14 7.38
C SER A 134 6.56 -8.66 8.82
N LYS A 135 7.49 -9.10 9.66
CA LYS A 135 7.46 -8.88 11.11
C LYS A 135 7.34 -7.40 11.50
N ASN A 136 8.13 -6.52 10.85
CA ASN A 136 8.10 -5.08 11.09
C ASN A 136 6.76 -4.44 10.69
N VAL A 137 6.10 -4.93 9.64
CA VAL A 137 4.79 -4.44 9.19
C VAL A 137 3.68 -4.94 10.13
N VAL A 138 3.75 -6.20 10.57
CA VAL A 138 2.83 -6.78 11.56
C VAL A 138 2.98 -6.06 12.92
N ALA A 139 4.21 -5.77 13.35
CA ALA A 139 4.46 -5.01 14.58
C ALA A 139 3.86 -3.59 14.50
N ALA A 140 3.99 -2.92 13.34
CA ALA A 140 3.39 -1.61 13.12
C ALA A 140 1.86 -1.65 13.16
N ALA A 141 1.24 -2.66 12.54
CA ALA A 141 -0.22 -2.86 12.57
C ALA A 141 -0.74 -3.06 13.99
N LYS A 142 -0.10 -3.92 14.79
CA LYS A 142 -0.44 -4.13 16.20
C LYS A 142 -0.34 -2.84 17.00
N ARG A 143 0.78 -2.12 16.84
CA ARG A 143 0.99 -0.85 17.56
C ARG A 143 -0.01 0.22 17.17
N ALA A 144 -0.39 0.30 15.89
CA ALA A 144 -1.44 1.19 15.42
C ALA A 144 -2.79 0.91 16.09
N SER A 145 -3.20 -0.35 16.11
CA SER A 145 -4.46 -0.77 16.76
C SER A 145 -4.48 -0.41 18.26
N GLU A 146 -3.38 -0.61 19.00
CA GLU A 146 -3.24 -0.24 20.41
C GLU A 146 -3.45 1.27 20.64
N LEU A 147 -3.08 2.10 19.67
CA LEU A 147 -3.21 3.57 19.72
C LEU A 147 -4.54 4.09 19.19
N GLY A 148 -5.44 3.22 18.75
CA GLY A 148 -6.72 3.59 18.13
C GLY A 148 -6.56 4.20 16.73
N ILE A 149 -5.51 3.79 16.02
CA ILE A 149 -5.25 4.09 14.61
C ILE A 149 -5.87 2.97 13.79
N LEU A 150 -6.65 3.31 12.77
CA LEU A 150 -7.26 2.33 11.87
C LEU A 150 -6.21 1.70 10.96
N VAL A 151 -6.25 0.38 10.82
CA VAL A 151 -5.29 -0.39 10.02
C VAL A 151 -5.94 -0.95 8.77
N ILE A 152 -5.44 -0.55 7.60
CA ILE A 152 -5.76 -1.13 6.30
C ILE A 152 -4.57 -2.00 5.88
N ALA A 153 -4.76 -3.30 5.80
CA ALA A 153 -3.74 -4.23 5.33
C ALA A 153 -3.87 -4.50 3.83
N MET A 154 -2.78 -4.36 3.08
CA MET A 154 -2.70 -4.76 1.67
C MET A 154 -1.76 -5.96 1.52
N THR A 155 -2.32 -7.11 1.09
CA THR A 155 -1.61 -8.39 1.08
C THR A 155 -1.83 -9.17 -0.22
N GLY A 156 -1.18 -10.33 -0.36
CA GLY A 156 -1.59 -11.37 -1.31
C GLY A 156 -2.79 -12.17 -0.78
N GLN A 157 -3.19 -13.17 -1.54
CA GLN A 157 -4.44 -13.92 -1.30
C GLN A 157 -4.55 -14.59 0.06
N SER A 158 -3.43 -14.91 0.72
CA SER A 158 -3.42 -15.58 2.03
C SER A 158 -3.73 -14.66 3.21
N GLY A 159 -3.54 -13.35 3.05
CA GLY A 159 -3.67 -12.37 4.14
C GLY A 159 -2.54 -12.43 5.18
N GLY A 160 -2.01 -13.60 5.46
CA GLY A 160 -0.99 -13.84 6.49
C GLY A 160 -1.43 -13.33 7.88
N GLN A 161 -0.46 -13.03 8.74
CA GLN A 161 -0.71 -12.49 10.08
C GLN A 161 -1.37 -11.09 10.07
N LEU A 162 -1.23 -10.32 8.99
CA LEU A 162 -1.87 -9.02 8.87
C LEU A 162 -3.40 -9.13 8.83
N ALA A 163 -3.97 -10.22 8.29
CA ALA A 163 -5.41 -10.42 8.24
C ALA A 163 -6.07 -10.42 9.64
N GLU A 164 -5.33 -10.86 10.67
CA GLU A 164 -5.81 -10.90 12.07
C GLU A 164 -5.47 -9.60 12.83
N ASN A 165 -4.70 -8.69 12.22
CA ASN A 165 -4.19 -7.47 12.85
C ASN A 165 -4.53 -6.21 12.02
N CYS A 166 -5.71 -6.17 11.40
CA CYS A 166 -6.20 -5.02 10.65
C CYS A 166 -7.71 -4.85 10.81
N ASP A 167 -8.18 -3.62 10.61
CA ASP A 167 -9.60 -3.29 10.56
C ASP A 167 -10.19 -3.57 9.17
N LEU A 168 -9.36 -3.52 8.14
CA LEU A 168 -9.74 -3.80 6.77
C LEU A 168 -8.62 -4.51 6.01
N LEU A 169 -8.96 -5.64 5.39
CA LEU A 169 -8.05 -6.41 4.55
C LEU A 169 -8.36 -6.21 3.07
N ILE A 170 -7.34 -5.86 2.29
CA ILE A 170 -7.34 -5.86 0.82
C ILE A 170 -6.38 -6.97 0.36
N ALA A 171 -6.92 -8.13 0.00
CA ALA A 171 -6.15 -9.29 -0.41
C ALA A 171 -6.16 -9.43 -1.94
N VAL A 172 -5.05 -9.11 -2.60
CA VAL A 172 -4.87 -9.32 -4.04
C VAL A 172 -4.93 -10.81 -4.33
N PRO A 173 -5.76 -11.27 -5.30
CA PRO A 173 -5.97 -12.70 -5.58
C PRO A 173 -4.80 -13.32 -6.35
N SER A 174 -3.62 -13.31 -5.76
CA SER A 174 -2.37 -13.88 -6.29
C SER A 174 -1.47 -14.33 -5.16
N ASP A 175 -0.61 -15.32 -5.44
CA ASP A 175 0.50 -15.77 -4.60
C ASP A 175 1.88 -15.38 -5.17
N ILE A 176 1.89 -14.69 -6.31
CA ILE A 176 3.11 -14.26 -7.00
C ILE A 176 3.41 -12.81 -6.64
N THR A 177 4.53 -12.58 -5.94
CA THR A 177 4.91 -11.29 -5.38
C THR A 177 4.80 -10.13 -6.39
N MET A 178 5.33 -10.26 -7.61
CA MET A 178 5.28 -9.19 -8.60
C MET A 178 3.84 -8.81 -8.97
N HIS A 179 2.94 -9.78 -9.14
CA HIS A 179 1.54 -9.52 -9.48
C HIS A 179 0.74 -8.98 -8.31
N ILE A 180 1.11 -9.35 -7.08
CA ILE A 180 0.54 -8.75 -5.86
C ILE A 180 0.92 -7.26 -5.79
N GLN A 181 2.19 -6.91 -5.99
CA GLN A 181 2.67 -5.52 -6.00
C GLN A 181 2.00 -4.69 -7.11
N GLU A 182 1.91 -5.22 -8.33
CA GLU A 182 1.15 -4.57 -9.41
C GLU A 182 -0.32 -4.33 -9.05
N GLY A 183 -0.92 -5.25 -8.27
CA GLY A 183 -2.27 -5.10 -7.72
C GLY A 183 -2.34 -4.03 -6.65
N HIS A 184 -1.37 -4.00 -5.73
CA HIS A 184 -1.30 -3.01 -4.65
C HIS A 184 -1.24 -1.58 -5.20
N ILE A 185 -0.32 -1.30 -6.12
CA ILE A 185 -0.20 0.05 -6.64
C ILE A 185 -1.41 0.46 -7.48
N ALA A 186 -2.01 -0.45 -8.26
CA ALA A 186 -3.21 -0.17 -9.03
C ALA A 186 -4.41 0.18 -8.12
N LEU A 187 -4.60 -0.57 -7.03
CA LEU A 187 -5.63 -0.29 -6.02
C LEU A 187 -5.30 0.99 -5.24
N GLY A 188 -4.03 1.23 -4.92
CA GLY A 188 -3.58 2.45 -4.26
C GLY A 188 -3.97 3.72 -5.03
N HIS A 189 -3.71 3.76 -6.35
CA HIS A 189 -4.16 4.86 -7.21
C HIS A 189 -5.69 5.02 -7.22
N ALA A 190 -6.42 3.91 -7.34
CA ALA A 190 -7.88 3.94 -7.34
C ALA A 190 -8.45 4.46 -6.00
N ILE A 191 -7.86 4.03 -4.87
CA ILE A 191 -8.21 4.50 -3.52
C ILE A 191 -7.93 6.01 -3.41
N THR A 192 -6.74 6.47 -3.85
CA THR A 192 -6.39 7.89 -3.81
C THR A 192 -7.37 8.73 -4.61
N ALA A 193 -7.68 8.33 -5.85
CA ALA A 193 -8.66 9.01 -6.68
C ALA A 193 -10.05 9.09 -6.02
N GLN A 194 -10.48 7.99 -5.39
CA GLN A 194 -11.76 7.94 -4.68
C GLN A 194 -11.78 8.84 -3.44
N VAL A 195 -10.66 8.88 -2.68
CA VAL A 195 -10.52 9.80 -1.52
C VAL A 195 -10.64 11.25 -1.96
N GLU A 196 -9.96 11.65 -3.05
CA GLU A 196 -10.06 13.00 -3.59
C GLU A 196 -11.51 13.37 -3.92
N GLN A 197 -12.25 12.46 -4.56
CA GLN A 197 -13.67 12.68 -4.88
C GLN A 197 -14.56 12.77 -3.63
N LEU A 198 -14.29 11.96 -2.60
CA LEU A 198 -15.08 12.00 -1.36
C LEU A 198 -14.87 13.30 -0.59
N LEU A 199 -13.64 13.80 -0.52
CA LEU A 199 -13.31 15.04 0.17
C LEU A 199 -13.92 16.27 -0.53
N GLN A 200 -13.93 16.31 -1.87
CA GLN A 200 -14.58 17.39 -2.62
C GLN A 200 -16.06 17.50 -2.32
N LYS A 201 -16.77 16.37 -2.15
CA LYS A 201 -18.20 16.37 -1.80
C LYS A 201 -18.51 16.80 -0.37
N ILE A 202 -17.52 16.77 0.52
CA ILE A 202 -17.66 17.23 1.91
C ILE A 202 -17.53 18.75 1.98
N ASP A 203 -16.77 19.35 1.07
CA ASP A 203 -16.52 20.80 1.00
C ASP A 203 -17.62 21.57 0.24
N GLU A 204 -18.53 20.87 -0.48
CA GLU A 204 -19.73 21.40 -1.13
C GLU A 204 -20.94 21.41 -0.17
#